data_7544cfec128d6b48cd51977f5dd980ae
#
_entry.id   7544cfec128d6b48cd51977f5dd980ae
#
_cell.length_a   1.000
_cell.length_b   1.000
_cell.length_c   1.000
_cell.angle_alpha   90.00
_cell.angle_beta   90.00
_cell.angle_gamma   90.00
#
_symmetry.space_group_name_H-M   'P 1'
#
loop_
_entity.id
_entity.type
_entity.pdbx_description
1 polymer ?
#
loop_
_entity_poly.entity_id
_entity_poly.type
_entity_poly.pdbx_seq_one_letter_code
_entity_poly.pdbx_strand_id
1 'polypeptide(L)'
;MVRNPVQHTGLYMIKLITTGILILLTLFVQQTAFAGPEEDREAFVAFFKSRFPDIPFAEYANGIYAIDEDARAQWQEIEIFPPYEFTIDEGQSLWDEPFADGKTYSDCFKDSESGVRQQFPRFDPQKGEVISLEMAINDCRAAHGEDELEYGGEQQLALSAFVAFQSRGNTFDIVVDSDDPRALEAYEEGKRFYYTKRGQLNLSCSDCHVTSVGQNVRADRLSASLGHPTHFPVYRSKTGGMVSLHQRFSGCVRDVRAKPFDLQSREFRNLEYFLSYMSNGLQVNGPGARK
;
A
#
# COMPACT_ATOMS: atom_id res chain seq x y z
N MET A 1 6.52 79.52 42.52
CA MET A 1 6.91 78.12 42.51
C MET A 1 5.78 77.27 42.00
N VAL A 2 5.75 76.97 40.75
CA VAL A 2 4.74 76.12 40.07
C VAL A 2 5.31 74.72 39.83
N ARG A 3 4.79 73.69 40.46
CA ARG A 3 5.13 72.31 40.22
C ARG A 3 4.32 71.79 39.06
N ASN A 4 4.95 71.33 38.01
CA ASN A 4 4.37 70.60 36.85
C ASN A 4 4.07 69.13 37.20
N PRO A 5 2.84 68.66 36.93
CA PRO A 5 2.53 67.26 36.99
C PRO A 5 2.42 66.67 35.59
N VAL A 6 3.55 66.20 35.04
CA VAL A 6 3.54 65.36 33.80
C VAL A 6 4.60 64.30 33.97
N GLN A 7 4.19 63.09 34.34
CA GLN A 7 4.97 61.85 34.05
C GLN A 7 4.32 60.55 34.64
N HIS A 8 3.05 60.27 34.35
CA HIS A 8 2.56 58.92 34.70
C HIS A 8 1.65 58.24 33.63
N THR A 9 1.41 58.89 32.49
CA THR A 9 0.52 58.30 31.45
C THR A 9 1.28 57.43 30.43
N GLY A 10 2.59 57.54 30.27
CA GLY A 10 3.37 56.80 29.29
C GLY A 10 3.62 55.31 29.64
N LEU A 11 3.72 54.99 30.95
CA LEU A 11 4.09 53.63 31.37
C LEU A 11 2.93 52.63 31.28
N TYR A 12 1.69 53.09 31.38
CA TYR A 12 0.51 52.23 31.28
C TYR A 12 0.19 51.86 29.83
N MET A 13 0.42 52.72 28.85
CA MET A 13 0.22 52.40 27.44
C MET A 13 1.21 51.42 26.91
N ILE A 14 2.49 51.47 27.33
CA ILE A 14 3.51 50.52 26.90
C ILE A 14 3.25 49.09 27.43
N LYS A 15 2.74 48.99 28.68
CA LYS A 15 2.36 47.68 29.26
C LYS A 15 1.15 47.03 28.58
N LEU A 16 0.19 47.81 28.15
CA LEU A 16 -1.00 47.32 27.42
C LEU A 16 -0.66 46.87 26.01
N ILE A 17 0.27 47.54 25.32
CA ILE A 17 0.71 47.18 23.98
C ILE A 17 1.56 45.90 24.01
N THR A 18 2.47 45.73 24.97
CA THR A 18 3.29 44.54 25.12
C THR A 18 2.49 43.29 25.51
N THR A 19 1.45 43.45 26.36
CA THR A 19 0.56 42.34 26.72
C THR A 19 -0.34 41.93 25.55
N GLY A 20 -0.81 42.86 24.74
CA GLY A 20 -1.62 42.61 23.55
C GLY A 20 -0.83 41.90 22.43
N ILE A 21 0.45 42.22 22.24
CA ILE A 21 1.33 41.58 21.26
C ILE A 21 1.71 40.16 21.71
N LEU A 22 1.88 39.94 23.02
CA LEU A 22 2.18 38.57 23.51
C LEU A 22 0.97 37.62 23.36
N ILE A 23 -0.25 38.12 23.53
CA ILE A 23 -1.48 37.32 23.33
C ILE A 23 -1.74 37.05 21.85
N LEU A 24 -1.40 37.96 20.94
CA LEU A 24 -1.50 37.68 19.49
C LEU A 24 -0.48 36.69 19.00
N LEU A 25 0.72 36.64 19.57
CA LEU A 25 1.76 35.68 19.21
C LEU A 25 1.44 34.24 19.69
N THR A 26 0.63 34.07 20.73
CA THR A 26 0.24 32.72 21.20
C THR A 26 -0.91 32.10 20.39
N LEU A 27 -1.62 32.88 19.57
CA LEU A 27 -2.72 32.38 18.72
C LEU A 27 -2.24 31.86 17.35
N PHE A 28 -0.95 31.99 17.01
CA PHE A 28 -0.35 31.45 15.80
C PHE A 28 0.55 30.21 16.05
N VAL A 29 0.22 29.39 17.05
CA VAL A 29 0.59 27.99 16.99
C VAL A 29 -0.34 27.37 15.95
N GLN A 30 0.02 27.52 14.68
CA GLN A 30 -0.52 26.68 13.65
C GLN A 30 -0.21 25.24 14.09
N GLN A 31 -1.23 24.54 14.54
CA GLN A 31 -1.21 23.10 14.51
C GLN A 31 -0.88 22.75 13.06
N THR A 32 0.34 22.31 12.78
CA THR A 32 0.61 21.54 11.60
C THR A 32 -0.24 20.29 11.77
N ALA A 33 -1.49 20.35 11.31
CA ALA A 33 -2.29 19.18 11.14
C ALA A 33 -1.46 18.31 10.19
N PHE A 34 -0.92 17.21 10.69
CA PHE A 34 -0.45 16.15 9.80
C PHE A 34 -1.65 15.78 8.96
N ALA A 35 -1.51 15.86 7.66
CA ALA A 35 -2.54 15.37 6.77
C ALA A 35 -2.83 13.92 7.17
N GLY A 36 -4.09 13.61 7.41
CA GLY A 36 -4.51 12.25 7.79
C GLY A 36 -4.41 11.30 6.58
N PRO A 37 -4.62 10.00 6.80
CA PRO A 37 -4.55 9.03 5.71
C PRO A 37 -5.44 9.38 4.51
N GLU A 38 -6.62 9.93 4.74
CA GLU A 38 -7.54 10.28 3.65
C GLU A 38 -7.08 11.51 2.86
N GLU A 39 -6.59 12.56 3.51
CA GLU A 39 -6.02 13.71 2.83
C GLU A 39 -4.79 13.33 2.00
N ASP A 40 -3.97 12.39 2.51
CA ASP A 40 -2.85 11.84 1.77
C ASP A 40 -3.33 11.09 0.52
N ARG A 41 -4.36 10.26 0.65
CA ARG A 41 -4.94 9.50 -0.47
C ARG A 41 -5.53 10.43 -1.53
N GLU A 42 -6.31 11.43 -1.13
CA GLU A 42 -6.88 12.43 -2.03
C GLU A 42 -5.79 13.19 -2.79
N ALA A 43 -4.74 13.64 -2.10
CA ALA A 43 -3.59 14.32 -2.70
C ALA A 43 -2.85 13.39 -3.69
N PHE A 44 -2.69 12.12 -3.33
CA PHE A 44 -2.03 11.12 -4.17
C PHE A 44 -2.81 10.85 -5.46
N VAL A 45 -4.12 10.65 -5.36
CA VAL A 45 -5.02 10.49 -6.51
C VAL A 45 -5.05 11.73 -7.38
N ALA A 46 -5.14 12.92 -6.77
CA ALA A 46 -5.15 14.20 -7.48
C ALA A 46 -3.85 14.42 -8.27
N PHE A 47 -2.70 14.05 -7.69
CA PHE A 47 -1.41 14.11 -8.37
C PHE A 47 -1.41 13.31 -9.68
N PHE A 48 -1.84 12.04 -9.63
CA PHE A 48 -1.85 11.19 -10.82
C PHE A 48 -2.89 11.64 -11.86
N LYS A 49 -4.07 12.07 -11.42
CA LYS A 49 -5.08 12.65 -12.31
C LYS A 49 -4.58 13.92 -13.03
N SER A 50 -3.82 14.76 -12.32
CA SER A 50 -3.21 15.96 -12.91
C SER A 50 -2.12 15.61 -13.92
N ARG A 51 -1.32 14.58 -13.63
CA ARG A 51 -0.20 14.16 -14.48
C ARG A 51 -0.64 13.41 -15.73
N PHE A 52 -1.72 12.66 -15.62
CA PHE A 52 -2.30 11.83 -16.69
C PHE A 52 -3.81 12.08 -16.79
N PRO A 53 -4.24 13.27 -17.28
CA PRO A 53 -5.63 13.69 -17.23
C PRO A 53 -6.57 12.81 -18.08
N ASP A 54 -6.04 12.15 -19.09
CA ASP A 54 -6.80 11.30 -20.01
C ASP A 54 -6.97 9.86 -19.50
N ILE A 55 -6.30 9.49 -18.39
CA ILE A 55 -6.40 8.15 -17.83
C ILE A 55 -7.53 8.12 -16.78
N PRO A 56 -8.59 7.33 -17.01
CA PRO A 56 -9.62 7.11 -16.02
C PRO A 56 -9.05 6.51 -14.72
N PHE A 57 -9.60 6.88 -13.56
CA PHE A 57 -9.12 6.38 -12.27
C PHE A 57 -9.07 4.86 -12.19
N ALA A 58 -10.10 4.16 -12.69
CA ALA A 58 -10.18 2.70 -12.69
C ALA A 58 -9.01 2.02 -13.44
N GLU A 59 -8.46 2.68 -14.46
CA GLU A 59 -7.37 2.11 -15.27
C GLU A 59 -6.05 1.96 -14.52
N TYR A 60 -5.85 2.71 -13.42
CA TYR A 60 -4.65 2.54 -12.59
C TYR A 60 -4.52 1.14 -11.97
N ALA A 61 -5.62 0.38 -11.85
CA ALA A 61 -5.59 -1.02 -11.46
C ALA A 61 -4.74 -1.88 -12.42
N ASN A 62 -4.57 -1.45 -13.68
CA ASN A 62 -3.77 -2.13 -14.69
C ASN A 62 -2.26 -1.82 -14.61
N GLY A 63 -1.82 -0.97 -13.65
CA GLY A 63 -0.41 -0.61 -13.47
C GLY A 63 0.17 0.07 -14.69
N ILE A 64 1.30 -0.46 -15.24
CA ILE A 64 1.95 0.15 -16.41
C ILE A 64 1.06 0.16 -17.66
N TYR A 65 0.15 -0.79 -17.78
CA TYR A 65 -0.74 -0.94 -18.93
C TYR A 65 -1.81 0.18 -19.02
N ALA A 66 -1.95 0.98 -17.96
CA ALA A 66 -2.76 2.19 -18.00
C ALA A 66 -2.13 3.32 -18.84
N ILE A 67 -0.77 3.35 -18.93
CA ILE A 67 -0.02 4.46 -19.51
C ILE A 67 0.89 4.05 -20.69
N ASP A 68 0.94 2.77 -21.03
CA ASP A 68 1.76 2.20 -22.10
C ASP A 68 0.91 1.29 -22.98
N GLU A 69 0.47 1.82 -24.11
CA GLU A 69 -0.44 1.13 -25.03
C GLU A 69 0.21 -0.10 -25.68
N ASP A 70 1.51 -0.02 -26.02
CA ASP A 70 2.24 -1.15 -26.63
C ASP A 70 2.41 -2.30 -25.61
N ALA A 71 2.74 -1.96 -24.37
CA ALA A 71 2.81 -2.93 -23.31
C ALA A 71 1.41 -3.52 -22.99
N ARG A 72 0.37 -2.72 -23.08
CA ARG A 72 -1.03 -3.15 -22.91
C ARG A 72 -1.43 -4.16 -23.96
N ALA A 73 -1.15 -3.89 -25.23
CA ALA A 73 -1.46 -4.80 -26.33
C ALA A 73 -0.79 -6.17 -26.13
N GLN A 74 0.52 -6.17 -25.77
CA GLN A 74 1.25 -7.41 -25.49
C GLN A 74 0.70 -8.16 -24.26
N TRP A 75 0.26 -7.44 -23.23
CA TRP A 75 -0.39 -8.04 -22.06
C TRP A 75 -1.72 -8.69 -22.44
N GLN A 76 -2.55 -8.02 -23.24
CA GLN A 76 -3.83 -8.57 -23.70
C GLN A 76 -3.65 -9.89 -24.48
N GLU A 77 -2.61 -10.00 -25.30
CA GLU A 77 -2.26 -11.25 -25.98
C GLU A 77 -1.90 -12.36 -24.98
N ILE A 78 -1.15 -12.06 -23.93
CA ILE A 78 -0.78 -13.04 -22.89
C ILE A 78 -2.03 -13.48 -22.11
N GLU A 79 -2.98 -12.56 -21.85
CA GLU A 79 -4.19 -12.86 -21.10
C GLU A 79 -5.23 -13.71 -21.88
N ILE A 80 -5.01 -13.98 -23.17
CA ILE A 80 -5.82 -14.95 -23.94
C ILE A 80 -5.58 -16.39 -23.41
N PHE A 81 -4.34 -16.70 -23.03
CA PHE A 81 -3.95 -17.95 -22.40
C PHE A 81 -3.02 -17.64 -21.23
N PRO A 82 -3.59 -17.24 -20.09
CA PRO A 82 -2.79 -16.69 -19.00
C PRO A 82 -1.88 -17.77 -18.39
N PRO A 83 -0.55 -17.54 -18.32
CA PRO A 83 0.41 -18.52 -17.85
C PRO A 83 0.27 -18.89 -16.36
N TYR A 84 -0.61 -18.19 -15.64
CA TYR A 84 -0.91 -18.41 -14.23
C TYR A 84 -2.21 -19.21 -13.98
N GLU A 85 -2.89 -19.68 -15.03
CA GLU A 85 -4.15 -20.42 -14.91
C GLU A 85 -3.99 -21.69 -14.06
N PHE A 86 -2.95 -22.50 -14.33
CA PHE A 86 -2.66 -23.69 -13.52
C PHE A 86 -2.36 -23.36 -12.05
N THR A 87 -1.77 -22.20 -11.77
CA THR A 87 -1.53 -21.77 -10.39
C THR A 87 -2.84 -21.43 -9.66
N ILE A 88 -3.83 -20.90 -10.38
CA ILE A 88 -5.17 -20.67 -9.81
C ILE A 88 -5.83 -22.01 -9.49
N ASP A 89 -5.77 -22.99 -10.41
CA ASP A 89 -6.37 -24.32 -10.23
C ASP A 89 -5.71 -25.08 -9.05
N GLU A 90 -4.40 -24.98 -8.91
CA GLU A 90 -3.67 -25.50 -7.75
C GLU A 90 -4.12 -24.80 -6.46
N GLY A 91 -4.23 -23.48 -6.50
CA GLY A 91 -4.70 -22.68 -5.35
C GLY A 91 -6.11 -23.06 -4.93
N GLN A 92 -7.02 -23.30 -5.89
CA GLN A 92 -8.37 -23.81 -5.62
C GLN A 92 -8.32 -25.17 -4.93
N SER A 93 -7.52 -26.10 -5.49
CA SER A 93 -7.37 -27.44 -4.94
C SER A 93 -6.89 -27.41 -3.49
N LEU A 94 -5.88 -26.57 -3.18
CA LEU A 94 -5.37 -26.37 -1.83
C LEU A 94 -6.38 -25.70 -0.91
N TRP A 95 -7.21 -24.78 -1.44
CA TRP A 95 -8.23 -24.07 -0.67
C TRP A 95 -9.35 -25.00 -0.21
N ASP A 96 -9.72 -25.95 -1.05
CA ASP A 96 -10.79 -26.91 -0.82
C ASP A 96 -10.31 -28.16 -0.04
N GLU A 97 -9.00 -28.38 0.07
CA GLU A 97 -8.41 -29.50 0.81
C GLU A 97 -8.68 -29.32 2.31
N PRO A 98 -9.30 -30.31 2.99
CA PRO A 98 -9.57 -30.20 4.42
C PRO A 98 -8.29 -30.37 5.24
N PHE A 99 -8.14 -29.55 6.28
CA PHE A 99 -7.16 -29.74 7.34
C PHE A 99 -7.39 -31.04 8.12
N ALA A 100 -6.43 -31.43 8.94
CA ALA A 100 -6.52 -32.67 9.73
C ALA A 100 -7.76 -32.75 10.64
N ASP A 101 -8.32 -31.61 11.03
CA ASP A 101 -9.54 -31.49 11.83
C ASP A 101 -10.84 -31.44 11.00
N GLY A 102 -10.75 -31.53 9.67
CA GLY A 102 -11.85 -31.52 8.72
C GLY A 102 -12.37 -30.13 8.35
N LYS A 103 -11.72 -29.07 8.81
CA LYS A 103 -12.00 -27.68 8.40
C LYS A 103 -11.22 -27.31 7.14
N THR A 104 -11.61 -26.19 6.52
CA THR A 104 -10.95 -25.65 5.34
C THR A 104 -10.63 -24.16 5.53
N TYR A 105 -9.94 -23.54 4.58
CA TYR A 105 -9.70 -22.10 4.61
C TYR A 105 -11.00 -21.28 4.66
N SER A 106 -12.10 -21.78 4.10
CA SER A 106 -13.41 -21.10 4.16
C SER A 106 -13.94 -20.94 5.58
N ASP A 107 -13.52 -21.78 6.53
CA ASP A 107 -13.88 -21.64 7.95
C ASP A 107 -13.17 -20.44 8.61
N CYS A 108 -12.00 -20.06 8.12
CA CYS A 108 -11.23 -18.88 8.60
C CYS A 108 -11.63 -17.57 7.92
N PHE A 109 -11.95 -17.64 6.64
CA PHE A 109 -12.23 -16.47 5.83
C PHE A 109 -13.74 -16.33 5.59
N LYS A 110 -14.39 -15.53 6.44
CA LYS A 110 -15.82 -15.22 6.27
C LYS A 110 -16.04 -14.52 4.93
N ASP A 111 -17.16 -14.84 4.27
CA ASP A 111 -17.54 -14.29 2.97
C ASP A 111 -16.54 -14.59 1.84
N SER A 112 -15.71 -15.64 2.00
CA SER A 112 -14.70 -16.03 1.01
C SER A 112 -15.28 -16.33 -0.37
N GLU A 113 -16.55 -16.76 -0.46
CA GLU A 113 -17.25 -16.97 -1.74
C GLU A 113 -17.33 -15.71 -2.61
N SER A 114 -17.35 -14.53 -1.96
CA SER A 114 -17.36 -13.23 -2.64
C SER A 114 -15.95 -12.64 -2.84
N GLY A 115 -14.91 -13.38 -2.39
CA GLY A 115 -13.53 -12.93 -2.36
C GLY A 115 -13.20 -12.02 -1.17
N VAL A 116 -11.96 -12.05 -0.72
CA VAL A 116 -11.51 -11.32 0.47
C VAL A 116 -10.23 -10.50 0.25
N ARG A 117 -9.58 -10.60 -0.93
CA ARG A 117 -8.29 -9.90 -1.21
C ARG A 117 -8.38 -8.40 -0.98
N GLN A 118 -9.51 -7.78 -1.32
CA GLN A 118 -9.74 -6.33 -1.18
C GLN A 118 -9.74 -5.84 0.27
N GLN A 119 -9.83 -6.74 1.26
CA GLN A 119 -9.81 -6.44 2.69
C GLN A 119 -8.40 -6.54 3.30
N PHE A 120 -7.40 -6.93 2.50
CA PHE A 120 -6.02 -7.12 2.94
C PHE A 120 -5.06 -6.16 2.22
N PRO A 121 -4.01 -5.72 2.95
CA PRO A 121 -3.71 -5.99 4.35
C PRO A 121 -4.65 -5.23 5.29
N ARG A 122 -4.76 -5.70 6.52
CA ARG A 122 -5.57 -5.05 7.55
C ARG A 122 -4.79 -4.95 8.85
N PHE A 123 -5.07 -3.92 9.66
CA PHE A 123 -4.53 -3.84 11.01
C PHE A 123 -5.33 -4.75 11.95
N ASP A 124 -4.63 -5.59 12.70
CA ASP A 124 -5.24 -6.44 13.72
C ASP A 124 -5.01 -5.79 15.11
N PRO A 125 -6.08 -5.28 15.76
CA PRO A 125 -5.95 -4.61 17.05
C PRO A 125 -5.59 -5.56 18.20
N GLN A 126 -5.81 -6.86 18.05
CA GLN A 126 -5.44 -7.85 19.06
C GLN A 126 -3.95 -8.18 19.00
N LYS A 127 -3.42 -8.35 17.78
CA LYS A 127 -1.98 -8.56 17.56
C LYS A 127 -1.19 -7.26 17.62
N GLY A 128 -1.83 -6.11 17.36
CA GLY A 128 -1.18 -4.80 17.30
C GLY A 128 -0.29 -4.61 16.07
N GLU A 129 -0.59 -5.28 14.97
CA GLU A 129 0.20 -5.27 13.75
C GLU A 129 -0.65 -5.41 12.48
N VAL A 130 -0.04 -5.06 11.35
CA VAL A 130 -0.64 -5.26 10.03
C VAL A 130 -0.52 -6.73 9.63
N ILE A 131 -1.64 -7.32 9.21
CA ILE A 131 -1.74 -8.70 8.72
C ILE A 131 -1.97 -8.66 7.21
N SER A 132 -1.07 -9.26 6.43
CA SER A 132 -1.25 -9.48 5.00
C SER A 132 -2.15 -10.68 4.74
N LEU A 133 -2.60 -10.87 3.49
CA LEU A 133 -3.34 -12.07 3.10
C LEU A 133 -2.51 -13.34 3.34
N GLU A 134 -1.22 -13.30 3.02
CA GLU A 134 -0.31 -14.44 3.18
C GLU A 134 -0.13 -14.83 4.66
N MET A 135 -0.09 -13.84 5.55
CA MET A 135 -0.08 -14.12 6.99
C MET A 135 -1.41 -14.71 7.46
N ALA A 136 -2.54 -14.17 7.00
CA ALA A 136 -3.85 -14.70 7.37
C ALA A 136 -4.05 -16.15 6.89
N ILE A 137 -3.50 -16.52 5.73
CA ILE A 137 -3.46 -17.91 5.24
C ILE A 137 -2.67 -18.80 6.22
N ASN A 138 -1.49 -18.37 6.65
CA ASN A 138 -0.68 -19.14 7.61
C ASN A 138 -1.30 -19.15 9.01
N ASP A 139 -1.90 -18.06 9.47
CA ASP A 139 -2.65 -18.02 10.73
C ASP A 139 -3.79 -19.04 10.74
N CYS A 140 -4.50 -19.19 9.60
CA CYS A 140 -5.54 -20.20 9.45
C CYS A 140 -4.98 -21.61 9.57
N ARG A 141 -3.88 -21.92 8.90
CA ARG A 141 -3.19 -23.22 8.98
C ARG A 141 -2.78 -23.55 10.41
N ALA A 142 -2.10 -22.61 11.06
CA ALA A 142 -1.65 -22.78 12.44
C ALA A 142 -2.83 -23.01 13.41
N ALA A 143 -3.97 -22.33 13.21
CA ALA A 143 -5.17 -22.52 14.02
C ALA A 143 -5.78 -23.93 13.89
N HIS A 144 -5.54 -24.61 12.77
CA HIS A 144 -6.00 -25.98 12.49
C HIS A 144 -4.89 -27.03 12.61
N GLY A 145 -3.73 -26.67 13.21
CA GLY A 145 -2.64 -27.59 13.52
C GLY A 145 -1.74 -27.97 12.33
N GLU A 146 -1.82 -27.22 11.26
CA GLU A 146 -0.97 -27.39 10.08
C GLU A 146 0.29 -26.53 10.15
N ASP A 147 1.36 -26.99 9.51
CA ASP A 147 2.58 -26.21 9.36
C ASP A 147 2.37 -24.99 8.48
N GLU A 148 3.04 -23.89 8.80
CA GLU A 148 3.04 -22.68 7.98
C GLU A 148 3.69 -22.93 6.62
N LEU A 149 3.13 -22.36 5.57
CA LEU A 149 3.74 -22.34 4.25
C LEU A 149 4.87 -21.31 4.18
N GLU A 150 5.89 -21.62 3.42
CA GLU A 150 6.97 -20.67 3.13
C GLU A 150 6.43 -19.42 2.43
N TYR A 151 6.76 -18.23 2.97
CA TYR A 151 6.38 -16.96 2.36
C TYR A 151 7.01 -16.78 0.98
N GLY A 152 6.16 -16.66 -0.05
CA GLY A 152 6.56 -16.58 -1.44
C GLY A 152 6.89 -17.95 -2.08
N GLY A 153 6.64 -19.06 -1.37
CA GLY A 153 6.68 -20.42 -1.89
C GLY A 153 5.50 -20.72 -2.82
N GLU A 154 5.60 -21.78 -3.61
CA GLU A 154 4.63 -22.12 -4.66
C GLU A 154 3.20 -22.28 -4.13
N GLN A 155 2.99 -23.04 -3.07
CA GLN A 155 1.66 -23.30 -2.50
C GLN A 155 1.03 -22.03 -1.94
N GLN A 156 1.82 -21.17 -1.27
CA GLN A 156 1.30 -19.90 -0.76
C GLN A 156 0.93 -18.95 -1.87
N LEU A 157 1.76 -18.87 -2.94
CA LEU A 157 1.46 -18.08 -4.13
C LEU A 157 0.23 -18.59 -4.85
N ALA A 158 0.01 -19.91 -4.90
CA ALA A 158 -1.16 -20.53 -5.49
C ALA A 158 -2.44 -20.14 -4.72
N LEU A 159 -2.44 -20.27 -3.39
CA LEU A 159 -3.56 -19.86 -2.54
C LEU A 159 -3.84 -18.35 -2.69
N SER A 160 -2.80 -17.51 -2.64
CA SER A 160 -2.96 -16.06 -2.82
C SER A 160 -3.50 -15.70 -4.21
N ALA A 161 -3.07 -16.44 -5.26
CA ALA A 161 -3.56 -16.25 -6.63
C ALA A 161 -5.04 -16.62 -6.77
N PHE A 162 -5.45 -17.74 -6.19
CA PHE A 162 -6.84 -18.17 -6.17
C PHE A 162 -7.74 -17.16 -5.44
N VAL A 163 -7.35 -16.72 -4.25
CA VAL A 163 -8.10 -15.70 -3.49
C VAL A 163 -8.18 -14.37 -4.25
N ALA A 164 -7.10 -13.96 -4.90
CA ALA A 164 -7.11 -12.74 -5.71
C ALA A 164 -8.04 -12.91 -6.93
N PHE A 165 -8.04 -14.08 -7.58
CA PHE A 165 -8.90 -14.39 -8.71
C PHE A 165 -10.40 -14.35 -8.32
N GLN A 166 -10.76 -14.97 -7.21
CA GLN A 166 -12.13 -14.91 -6.67
C GLN A 166 -12.56 -13.48 -6.32
N SER A 167 -11.61 -12.64 -5.95
CA SER A 167 -11.86 -11.25 -5.55
C SER A 167 -11.88 -10.27 -6.72
N ARG A 168 -11.67 -10.71 -7.96
CA ARG A 168 -11.66 -9.82 -9.14
C ARG A 168 -12.95 -9.02 -9.24
N GLY A 169 -12.80 -7.70 -9.46
CA GLY A 169 -13.91 -6.77 -9.54
C GLY A 169 -14.35 -6.20 -8.19
N ASN A 170 -13.98 -6.80 -7.06
CA ASN A 170 -14.21 -6.22 -5.75
C ASN A 170 -13.33 -4.99 -5.55
N THR A 171 -13.88 -3.98 -4.89
CA THR A 171 -13.19 -2.71 -4.69
C THR A 171 -12.35 -2.75 -3.41
N PHE A 172 -11.09 -2.32 -3.49
CA PHE A 172 -10.25 -2.12 -2.31
C PHE A 172 -10.88 -1.13 -1.35
N ASP A 173 -10.99 -1.54 -0.09
CA ASP A 173 -11.53 -0.75 1.01
C ASP A 173 -10.71 -1.02 2.30
N ILE A 174 -9.46 -0.64 2.25
CA ILE A 174 -8.53 -0.78 3.37
C ILE A 174 -8.83 0.30 4.39
N VAL A 175 -8.98 -0.09 5.65
CA VAL A 175 -9.30 0.82 6.76
C VAL A 175 -8.04 1.10 7.56
N VAL A 176 -7.75 2.38 7.77
CA VAL A 176 -6.81 2.87 8.78
C VAL A 176 -7.63 3.47 9.90
N ASP A 177 -7.76 2.74 11.01
CA ASP A 177 -8.50 3.20 12.18
C ASP A 177 -7.74 4.34 12.84
N SER A 178 -8.25 5.56 12.71
CA SER A 178 -7.65 6.75 13.31
C SER A 178 -7.79 6.80 14.84
N ASP A 179 -8.69 6.00 15.41
CA ASP A 179 -8.90 5.93 16.86
C ASP A 179 -7.93 4.93 17.51
N ASP A 180 -7.31 4.02 16.73
CA ASP A 180 -6.20 3.19 17.19
C ASP A 180 -4.85 3.82 16.77
N PRO A 181 -4.10 4.42 17.69
CA PRO A 181 -2.83 5.08 17.35
C PRO A 181 -1.79 4.12 16.77
N ARG A 182 -1.90 2.80 17.01
CA ARG A 182 -1.01 1.79 16.46
C ARG A 182 -1.28 1.52 14.98
N ALA A 183 -2.55 1.57 14.56
CA ALA A 183 -2.94 1.46 13.15
C ALA A 183 -2.42 2.66 12.37
N LEU A 184 -2.60 3.87 12.94
CA LEU A 184 -2.07 5.10 12.36
C LEU A 184 -0.53 5.07 12.29
N GLU A 185 0.15 4.60 13.35
CA GLU A 185 1.61 4.45 13.35
C GLU A 185 2.09 3.49 12.24
N ALA A 186 1.40 2.35 12.06
CA ALA A 186 1.71 1.39 11.00
C ALA A 186 1.57 2.00 9.60
N TYR A 187 0.51 2.78 9.37
CA TYR A 187 0.32 3.55 8.14
C TYR A 187 1.46 4.56 7.92
N GLU A 188 1.79 5.37 8.93
CA GLU A 188 2.85 6.37 8.86
C GLU A 188 4.25 5.75 8.66
N GLU A 189 4.50 4.57 9.23
CA GLU A 189 5.73 3.82 8.96
C GLU A 189 5.80 3.37 7.50
N GLY A 190 4.70 2.85 6.95
CA GLY A 190 4.60 2.49 5.54
C GLY A 190 4.83 3.68 4.61
N LYS A 191 4.18 4.81 4.91
CA LYS A 191 4.37 6.09 4.21
C LYS A 191 5.82 6.55 4.27
N ARG A 192 6.42 6.56 5.46
CA ARG A 192 7.83 6.92 5.65
C ARG A 192 8.76 6.00 4.88
N PHE A 193 8.51 4.67 4.90
CA PHE A 193 9.26 3.71 4.11
C PHE A 193 9.20 4.04 2.62
N TYR A 194 8.02 4.35 2.10
CA TYR A 194 7.77 4.67 0.69
C TYR A 194 8.57 5.89 0.20
N TYR A 195 8.67 6.94 1.01
CA TYR A 195 9.36 8.19 0.66
C TYR A 195 10.83 8.22 1.08
N THR A 196 11.31 7.27 1.89
CA THR A 196 12.69 7.26 2.37
C THR A 196 13.64 6.71 1.30
N LYS A 197 14.63 7.52 0.95
CA LYS A 197 15.72 7.14 0.05
C LYS A 197 16.63 6.11 0.71
N ARG A 198 17.08 5.12 -0.08
CA ARG A 198 17.92 4.02 0.40
C ARG A 198 18.87 3.49 -0.66
N GLY A 199 19.80 2.65 -0.19
CA GLY A 199 20.79 1.97 -1.03
C GLY A 199 21.86 2.92 -1.58
N GLN A 200 22.78 2.33 -2.34
CA GLN A 200 23.89 3.09 -2.93
C GLN A 200 23.41 4.09 -3.99
N LEU A 201 22.26 3.84 -4.61
CA LEU A 201 21.68 4.74 -5.61
C LEU A 201 20.87 5.89 -4.96
N ASN A 202 20.67 5.85 -3.63
CA ASN A 202 19.96 6.88 -2.88
C ASN A 202 18.58 7.22 -3.49
N LEU A 203 17.79 6.19 -3.79
CA LEU A 203 16.45 6.32 -4.36
C LEU A 203 15.39 5.75 -3.43
N SER A 204 14.21 6.39 -3.42
CA SER A 204 12.99 5.94 -2.75
C SER A 204 12.04 5.27 -3.74
N CYS A 205 10.97 4.62 -3.24
CA CYS A 205 9.89 4.11 -4.09
C CYS A 205 9.25 5.26 -4.89
N SER A 206 9.05 6.41 -4.27
CA SER A 206 8.44 7.59 -4.89
C SER A 206 9.29 8.22 -5.99
N ASP A 207 10.63 8.14 -5.94
CA ASP A 207 11.48 8.64 -7.02
C ASP A 207 11.18 7.94 -8.35
N CYS A 208 10.89 6.63 -8.30
CA CYS A 208 10.53 5.84 -9.49
C CYS A 208 9.03 5.93 -9.79
N HIS A 209 8.16 5.73 -8.79
CA HIS A 209 6.74 5.47 -8.97
C HIS A 209 5.81 6.69 -8.76
N VAL A 210 6.37 7.87 -8.50
CA VAL A 210 5.68 9.17 -8.51
C VAL A 210 6.40 10.11 -9.45
N THR A 211 7.69 10.39 -9.18
CA THR A 211 8.44 11.42 -9.92
C THR A 211 8.76 11.00 -11.35
N SER A 212 9.19 9.75 -11.56
CA SER A 212 9.67 9.24 -12.86
C SER A 212 8.67 8.34 -13.60
N VAL A 213 7.39 8.37 -13.22
CA VAL A 213 6.34 7.58 -13.89
C VAL A 213 6.31 7.88 -15.39
N GLY A 214 6.22 6.84 -16.21
CA GLY A 214 6.23 6.91 -17.67
C GLY A 214 7.62 6.99 -18.29
N GLN A 215 8.68 7.14 -17.49
CA GLN A 215 10.07 7.08 -17.97
C GLN A 215 10.57 5.63 -17.97
N ASN A 216 11.59 5.36 -18.76
CA ASN A 216 12.20 4.04 -18.84
C ASN A 216 13.38 3.91 -17.87
N VAL A 217 13.41 2.80 -17.15
CA VAL A 217 14.58 2.31 -16.45
C VAL A 217 15.03 1.02 -17.14
N ARG A 218 16.11 1.07 -17.90
CA ARG A 218 16.50 0.05 -18.86
C ARG A 218 15.39 -0.18 -19.90
N ALA A 219 14.87 -1.41 -20.02
CA ALA A 219 13.77 -1.76 -20.92
C ALA A 219 12.39 -1.62 -20.29
N ASP A 220 12.31 -1.38 -18.98
CA ASP A 220 11.05 -1.32 -18.25
C ASP A 220 10.58 0.13 -18.11
N ARG A 221 9.34 0.42 -18.47
CA ARG A 221 8.68 1.69 -18.21
C ARG A 221 8.12 1.70 -16.78
N LEU A 222 8.34 2.80 -16.06
CA LEU A 222 7.92 2.94 -14.66
C LEU A 222 6.42 3.24 -14.57
N SER A 223 5.70 2.41 -13.81
CA SER A 223 4.26 2.58 -13.52
C SER A 223 4.01 3.58 -12.38
N ALA A 224 2.80 4.14 -12.35
CA ALA A 224 2.30 4.81 -11.16
C ALA A 224 2.17 3.82 -10.01
N SER A 225 2.41 4.26 -8.77
CA SER A 225 2.17 3.39 -7.60
C SER A 225 0.69 3.28 -7.22
N LEU A 226 -0.14 4.19 -7.70
CA LEU A 226 -1.59 4.05 -7.60
C LEU A 226 -2.02 2.76 -8.31
N GLY A 227 -2.67 1.86 -7.58
CA GLY A 227 -3.08 0.54 -8.08
C GLY A 227 -2.00 -0.55 -8.02
N HIS A 228 -0.80 -0.31 -7.47
CA HIS A 228 0.22 -1.36 -7.36
C HIS A 228 -0.28 -2.65 -6.68
N PRO A 229 -1.01 -2.61 -5.53
CA PRO A 229 -1.44 -3.83 -4.85
C PRO A 229 -2.58 -4.58 -5.55
N THR A 230 -3.30 -3.93 -6.48
CA THR A 230 -4.56 -4.47 -7.03
C THR A 230 -4.39 -5.75 -7.85
N HIS A 231 -3.20 -5.95 -8.43
CA HIS A 231 -2.93 -7.03 -9.39
C HIS A 231 -2.02 -8.14 -8.88
N PHE A 232 -1.63 -8.11 -7.58
CA PHE A 232 -0.80 -9.16 -6.99
C PHE A 232 -1.63 -10.32 -6.39
N PRO A 233 -1.06 -11.57 -6.41
CA PRO A 233 0.27 -11.93 -6.98
C PRO A 233 0.27 -11.85 -8.51
N VAL A 234 1.47 -11.73 -9.11
CA VAL A 234 1.61 -11.59 -10.55
C VAL A 234 2.50 -12.66 -11.15
N TYR A 235 2.18 -13.13 -12.35
CA TYR A 235 3.12 -13.87 -13.16
C TYR A 235 4.13 -12.92 -13.79
N ARG A 236 5.42 -13.19 -13.60
CA ARG A 236 6.51 -12.40 -14.17
C ARG A 236 7.17 -13.16 -15.31
N SER A 237 7.02 -12.67 -16.55
CA SER A 237 7.66 -13.29 -17.73
C SER A 237 9.17 -13.41 -17.58
N LYS A 238 9.80 -12.44 -16.92
CA LYS A 238 11.24 -12.43 -16.65
C LYS A 238 11.72 -13.60 -15.77
N THR A 239 10.90 -14.05 -14.84
CA THR A 239 11.23 -15.15 -13.90
C THR A 239 10.54 -16.46 -14.26
N GLY A 240 9.55 -16.42 -15.13
CA GLY A 240 8.76 -17.59 -15.52
C GLY A 240 7.87 -18.15 -14.41
N GLY A 241 7.48 -17.34 -13.42
CA GLY A 241 6.69 -17.81 -12.28
C GLY A 241 5.92 -16.69 -11.57
N MET A 242 5.10 -17.09 -10.60
CA MET A 242 4.35 -16.18 -9.76
C MET A 242 5.27 -15.45 -8.77
N VAL A 243 4.92 -14.22 -8.46
CA VAL A 243 5.66 -13.33 -7.53
C VAL A 243 4.68 -12.58 -6.65
N SER A 244 4.88 -12.62 -5.34
CA SER A 244 4.13 -11.83 -4.37
C SER A 244 4.53 -10.34 -4.42
N LEU A 245 3.70 -9.47 -3.84
CA LEU A 245 4.02 -8.05 -3.71
C LEU A 245 5.30 -7.83 -2.88
N HIS A 246 5.50 -8.57 -1.79
CA HIS A 246 6.71 -8.47 -0.98
C HIS A 246 7.98 -8.96 -1.70
N GLN A 247 7.89 -10.01 -2.51
CA GLN A 247 9.00 -10.41 -3.39
C GLN A 247 9.34 -9.31 -4.40
N ARG A 248 8.32 -8.58 -4.91
CA ARG A 248 8.52 -7.42 -5.77
C ARG A 248 9.19 -6.26 -5.02
N PHE A 249 8.76 -5.97 -3.79
CA PHE A 249 9.44 -4.97 -2.93
C PHE A 249 10.91 -5.32 -2.73
N SER A 250 11.22 -6.58 -2.40
CA SER A 250 12.59 -7.08 -2.28
C SER A 250 13.39 -6.82 -3.55
N GLY A 251 12.79 -7.06 -4.72
CA GLY A 251 13.40 -6.78 -6.02
C GLY A 251 13.76 -5.29 -6.17
N CYS A 252 12.82 -4.39 -5.91
CA CYS A 252 13.05 -2.95 -6.00
C CYS A 252 14.13 -2.46 -5.02
N VAL A 253 14.14 -3.00 -3.78
CA VAL A 253 15.17 -2.67 -2.79
C VAL A 253 16.57 -3.11 -3.27
N ARG A 254 16.70 -4.30 -3.88
CA ARG A 254 17.96 -4.73 -4.51
C ARG A 254 18.34 -3.87 -5.72
N ASP A 255 17.37 -3.45 -6.53
CA ASP A 255 17.61 -2.61 -7.71
C ASP A 255 18.26 -1.27 -7.34
N VAL A 256 17.94 -0.71 -6.18
CA VAL A 256 18.60 0.51 -5.64
C VAL A 256 19.87 0.21 -4.83
N ARG A 257 20.36 -1.05 -4.86
CA ARG A 257 21.54 -1.54 -4.16
C ARG A 257 21.46 -1.40 -2.64
N ALA A 258 20.30 -1.67 -2.07
CA ALA A 258 20.09 -1.84 -0.64
C ALA A 258 19.89 -3.33 -0.31
N LYS A 259 20.14 -3.69 0.97
CA LYS A 259 19.77 -5.00 1.49
C LYS A 259 18.24 -5.04 1.64
N PRO A 260 17.54 -6.01 1.04
CA PRO A 260 16.10 -6.15 1.23
C PRO A 260 15.78 -6.59 2.66
N PHE A 261 14.55 -6.33 3.06
CA PHE A 261 13.95 -6.87 4.27
C PHE A 261 13.39 -8.27 4.00
N ASP A 262 13.15 -9.02 5.07
CA ASP A 262 12.52 -10.33 4.97
C ASP A 262 11.05 -10.19 4.51
N LEU A 263 10.55 -11.20 3.81
CA LEU A 263 9.13 -11.26 3.45
C LEU A 263 8.30 -11.26 4.74
N GLN A 264 7.17 -10.54 4.72
CA GLN A 264 6.30 -10.35 5.89
C GLN A 264 6.97 -9.64 7.09
N SER A 265 8.13 -8.99 6.88
CA SER A 265 8.66 -8.06 7.90
C SER A 265 7.68 -6.90 8.14
N ARG A 266 7.76 -6.29 9.32
CA ARG A 266 6.93 -5.10 9.67
C ARG A 266 7.04 -4.01 8.61
N GLU A 267 8.23 -3.77 8.10
CA GLU A 267 8.50 -2.76 7.08
C GLU A 267 7.73 -3.02 5.78
N PHE A 268 7.72 -4.27 5.31
CA PHE A 268 7.01 -4.60 4.06
C PHE A 268 5.50 -4.67 4.25
N ARG A 269 5.01 -5.15 5.40
CA ARG A 269 3.58 -5.17 5.70
C ARG A 269 3.02 -3.74 5.82
N ASN A 270 3.74 -2.86 6.51
CA ASN A 270 3.33 -1.47 6.65
C ASN A 270 3.41 -0.71 5.31
N LEU A 271 4.41 -1.02 4.47
CA LEU A 271 4.48 -0.51 3.10
C LEU A 271 3.28 -0.97 2.25
N GLU A 272 2.92 -2.26 2.32
CA GLU A 272 1.73 -2.79 1.64
C GLU A 272 0.46 -2.10 2.15
N TYR A 273 0.34 -1.89 3.47
CA TYR A 273 -0.80 -1.23 4.09
C TYR A 273 -0.98 0.21 3.58
N PHE A 274 0.10 0.99 3.55
CA PHE A 274 0.11 2.31 2.97
C PHE A 274 -0.32 2.30 1.49
N LEU A 275 0.32 1.48 0.65
CA LEU A 275 0.04 1.43 -0.78
C LEU A 275 -1.36 0.93 -1.10
N SER A 276 -1.87 -0.01 -0.31
CA SER A 276 -3.23 -0.52 -0.47
C SER A 276 -4.27 0.52 -0.08
N TYR A 277 -4.04 1.27 1.00
CA TYR A 277 -4.88 2.41 1.36
C TYR A 277 -4.89 3.50 0.28
N MET A 278 -3.72 3.85 -0.29
CA MET A 278 -3.64 4.79 -1.42
C MET A 278 -4.42 4.31 -2.64
N SER A 279 -4.67 3.00 -2.76
CA SER A 279 -5.37 2.36 -3.89
C SER A 279 -6.86 2.10 -3.62
N ASN A 280 -7.40 2.55 -2.48
CA ASN A 280 -8.83 2.43 -2.19
C ASN A 280 -9.69 3.03 -3.29
N GLY A 281 -10.79 2.34 -3.61
CA GLY A 281 -11.68 2.67 -4.72
C GLY A 281 -11.30 2.01 -6.05
N LEU A 282 -10.10 1.40 -6.17
CA LEU A 282 -9.72 0.59 -7.33
C LEU A 282 -10.15 -0.86 -7.16
N GLN A 283 -10.43 -1.53 -8.26
CA GLN A 283 -10.82 -2.93 -8.25
C GLN A 283 -9.61 -3.86 -8.18
N VAL A 284 -9.77 -4.99 -7.47
CA VAL A 284 -8.87 -6.14 -7.59
C VAL A 284 -8.92 -6.66 -9.02
N ASN A 285 -7.80 -6.80 -9.67
CA ASN A 285 -7.67 -7.40 -11.00
C ASN A 285 -6.56 -8.46 -11.07
N GLY A 286 -6.03 -8.88 -9.91
CA GLY A 286 -5.11 -10.00 -9.80
C GLY A 286 -5.80 -11.37 -9.85
N PRO A 287 -5.01 -12.45 -10.07
CA PRO A 287 -3.64 -12.40 -10.57
C PRO A 287 -3.56 -11.88 -12.00
N GLY A 288 -2.39 -11.41 -12.43
CA GLY A 288 -2.19 -10.92 -13.79
C GLY A 288 -0.77 -11.18 -14.29
N ALA A 289 -0.57 -11.10 -15.62
CA ALA A 289 0.75 -11.20 -16.19
C ALA A 289 1.47 -9.85 -16.19
N ARG A 290 2.78 -9.86 -15.91
CA ARG A 290 3.68 -8.70 -15.98
C ARG A 290 5.01 -9.11 -16.63
N LYS A 291 5.65 -8.17 -17.33
CA LYS A 291 6.99 -8.39 -17.93
C LYS A 291 8.06 -8.61 -16.90
#